data_35bd4d8988b0f60ed9f828d94bde0cf1
#
_entry.id   35bd4d8988b0f60ed9f828d94bde0cf1
#
_cell.length_a   1.000
_cell.length_b   1.000
_cell.length_c   1.000
_cell.angle_alpha   90.00
_cell.angle_beta   90.00
_cell.angle_gamma   90.00
#
_symmetry.space_group_name_H-M   'P 1'
#
loop_
_entity.id
_entity.type
_entity.pdbx_description
1 polymer ?
#
loop_
_entity_poly.entity_id
_entity_poly.type
_entity_poly.pdbx_seq_one_letter_code
_entity_poly.pdbx_strand_id
1 'polypeptide(L)'
;MNIFPAIDLKENKCVRLSKGEDSTSVVFNENPVDQAKYFEDQGCSRLHLVDLDSAFGRNNINNKTIEKIRECISIPMQVGGGIRNEIIAKSYFDLGADFLIIGSYAAVSYTHLTLPTKRIV
;
A
#
# COMPACT_ATOMS: atom_id res chain seq x y z
N MET A 1 20.84 -3.01 8.66
CA MET A 1 20.26 -3.13 7.31
C MET A 1 18.82 -2.69 7.35
N ASN A 2 18.41 -1.78 6.48
CA ASN A 2 17.02 -1.36 6.38
C ASN A 2 16.24 -2.37 5.55
N ILE A 3 15.30 -3.05 6.18
CA ILE A 3 14.42 -3.99 5.50
C ILE A 3 13.04 -3.35 5.37
N PHE A 4 12.52 -3.32 4.16
CA PHE A 4 11.19 -2.80 3.87
C PHE A 4 10.30 -3.95 3.37
N PRO A 5 9.66 -4.68 4.30
CA PRO A 5 8.80 -5.78 3.89
C PRO A 5 7.59 -5.27 3.13
N ALA A 6 7.13 -6.07 2.19
CA ALA A 6 5.95 -5.76 1.41
C ALA A 6 4.81 -6.70 1.76
N ILE A 7 3.62 -6.12 1.87
CA ILE A 7 2.38 -6.88 2.00
C ILE A 7 1.54 -6.59 0.77
N ASP A 8 1.25 -7.61 -0.01
CA ASP A 8 0.33 -7.50 -1.14
C ASP A 8 -1.09 -7.79 -0.63
N LEU A 9 -1.99 -6.81 -0.77
CA LEU A 9 -3.36 -6.92 -0.30
C LEU A 9 -4.31 -7.25 -1.44
N LYS A 10 -5.11 -8.29 -1.24
CA LYS A 10 -6.21 -8.64 -2.13
C LYS A 10 -7.39 -9.10 -1.28
N GLU A 11 -8.54 -8.46 -1.48
CA GLU A 11 -9.76 -8.79 -0.75
C GLU A 11 -9.53 -8.82 0.77
N ASN A 12 -8.75 -7.84 1.26
CA ASN A 12 -8.42 -7.66 2.68
C ASN A 12 -7.55 -8.78 3.27
N LYS A 13 -6.81 -9.50 2.42
CA LYS A 13 -5.92 -10.59 2.85
C LYS A 13 -4.52 -10.38 2.28
N CYS A 14 -3.53 -10.97 2.94
CA CYS A 14 -2.15 -10.98 2.43
C CYS A 14 -2.03 -12.11 1.40
N VAL A 15 -1.60 -11.76 0.19
CA VAL A 15 -1.47 -12.74 -0.90
C VAL A 15 -0.10 -12.68 -1.55
N ARG A 16 0.20 -13.70 -2.33
CA ARG A 16 1.32 -13.74 -3.26
C ARG A 16 0.78 -14.02 -4.64
N LEU A 17 1.33 -13.34 -5.64
CA LEU A 17 0.99 -13.61 -7.04
C LEU A 17 2.04 -14.52 -7.64
N SER A 18 1.59 -15.51 -8.41
CA SER A 18 2.47 -16.30 -9.27
C SER A 18 2.54 -15.59 -10.61
N LYS A 19 3.76 -15.30 -11.09
CA LYS A 19 3.99 -14.60 -12.37
C LYS A 19 3.33 -13.22 -12.46
N GLY A 20 3.01 -12.61 -11.32
CA GLY A 20 2.37 -11.29 -11.28
C GLY A 20 0.92 -11.28 -11.76
N GLU A 21 0.28 -12.43 -11.88
CA GLU A 21 -1.09 -12.53 -12.38
C GLU A 21 -2.11 -12.59 -11.26
N ASP A 22 -3.16 -11.75 -11.36
CA ASP A 22 -4.23 -11.68 -10.36
C ASP A 22 -4.92 -13.03 -10.13
N SER A 23 -5.14 -13.79 -11.22
CA SER A 23 -5.82 -15.08 -11.15
C SER A 23 -5.02 -16.17 -10.44
N THR A 24 -3.73 -15.95 -10.21
CA THR A 24 -2.83 -16.93 -9.58
C THR A 24 -2.51 -16.57 -8.14
N SER A 25 -3.26 -15.64 -7.55
CA SER A 25 -3.02 -15.21 -6.18
C SER A 25 -3.27 -16.35 -5.18
N VAL A 26 -2.39 -16.42 -4.18
CA VAL A 26 -2.50 -17.40 -3.08
C VAL A 26 -2.48 -16.64 -1.77
N VAL A 27 -3.48 -16.87 -0.93
CA VAL A 27 -3.54 -16.26 0.40
C VAL A 27 -2.53 -16.96 1.31
N PHE A 28 -1.63 -16.19 1.93
CA PHE A 28 -0.71 -16.75 2.92
C PHE A 28 -0.98 -16.24 4.34
N ASN A 29 -1.75 -15.18 4.47
CA ASN A 29 -2.19 -14.69 5.78
C ASN A 29 -3.52 -13.96 5.62
N GLU A 30 -4.55 -14.43 6.31
CA GLU A 30 -5.87 -13.81 6.24
C GLU A 30 -5.98 -12.54 7.08
N ASN A 31 -4.98 -12.24 7.92
CA ASN A 31 -4.99 -11.09 8.81
C ASN A 31 -3.80 -10.16 8.52
N PRO A 32 -3.97 -9.17 7.62
CA PRO A 32 -2.89 -8.22 7.30
C PRO A 32 -2.43 -7.37 8.48
N VAL A 33 -3.32 -7.07 9.42
CA VAL A 33 -2.93 -6.29 10.61
C VAL A 33 -1.92 -7.07 11.45
N ASP A 34 -2.16 -8.35 11.67
CA ASP A 34 -1.22 -9.19 12.42
C ASP A 34 0.12 -9.30 11.68
N GLN A 35 0.09 -9.41 10.35
CA GLN A 35 1.29 -9.47 9.55
C GLN A 35 2.10 -8.16 9.66
N ALA A 36 1.42 -7.02 9.64
CA ALA A 36 2.07 -5.72 9.80
C ALA A 36 2.71 -5.57 11.18
N LYS A 37 2.00 -5.98 12.23
CA LYS A 37 2.55 -5.97 13.59
C LYS A 37 3.77 -6.87 13.72
N TYR A 38 3.71 -8.04 13.10
CA TYR A 38 4.85 -8.96 13.09
C TYR A 38 6.08 -8.29 12.50
N PHE A 39 5.95 -7.60 11.37
CA PHE A 39 7.07 -6.91 10.76
C PHE A 39 7.60 -5.77 11.63
N GLU A 40 6.71 -5.02 12.26
CA GLU A 40 7.14 -3.97 13.20
C GLU A 40 7.92 -4.57 14.37
N ASP A 41 7.43 -5.67 14.93
CA ASP A 41 8.09 -6.35 16.05
C ASP A 41 9.47 -6.92 15.67
N GLN A 42 9.67 -7.26 14.40
CA GLN A 42 10.95 -7.70 13.89
C GLN A 42 11.94 -6.56 13.66
N GLY A 43 11.56 -5.32 13.94
CA GLY A 43 12.43 -4.17 13.82
C GLY A 43 12.48 -3.54 12.45
N CYS A 44 11.50 -3.81 11.59
CA CYS A 44 11.41 -3.18 10.28
C CYS A 44 11.18 -1.68 10.41
N SER A 45 11.87 -0.88 9.60
CA SER A 45 11.82 0.58 9.70
C SER A 45 10.74 1.23 8.84
N ARG A 46 10.14 0.48 7.94
CA ARG A 46 9.08 0.96 7.04
C ARG A 46 8.31 -0.24 6.53
N LEU A 47 7.00 -0.07 6.37
CA LEU A 47 6.12 -1.10 5.78
C LEU A 47 5.67 -0.64 4.40
N HIS A 48 5.78 -1.52 3.41
CA HIS A 48 5.28 -1.28 2.06
C HIS A 48 4.01 -2.09 1.84
N LEU A 49 2.92 -1.42 1.46
CA LEU A 49 1.66 -2.06 1.11
C LEU A 49 1.40 -1.92 -0.38
N VAL A 50 1.03 -3.00 -1.02
CA VAL A 50 0.57 -2.97 -2.41
C VAL A 50 -0.91 -3.31 -2.43
N ASP A 51 -1.73 -2.36 -2.88
CA ASP A 51 -3.16 -2.56 -3.04
C ASP A 51 -3.42 -3.21 -4.40
N LEU A 52 -3.38 -4.54 -4.43
CA LEU A 52 -3.52 -5.28 -5.68
C LEU A 52 -4.88 -5.10 -6.32
N ASP A 53 -5.94 -4.99 -5.53
CA ASP A 53 -7.26 -4.77 -6.11
C ASP A 53 -7.31 -3.46 -6.88
N SER A 54 -6.77 -2.40 -6.30
CA SER A 54 -6.67 -1.11 -6.98
C SER A 54 -5.77 -1.18 -8.22
N ALA A 55 -4.66 -1.92 -8.13
CA ALA A 55 -3.76 -2.11 -9.27
C ALA A 55 -4.46 -2.78 -10.45
N PHE A 56 -5.44 -3.66 -10.18
CA PHE A 56 -6.23 -4.32 -11.21
C PHE A 56 -7.57 -3.64 -11.47
N GLY A 57 -7.74 -2.40 -11.02
CA GLY A 57 -8.92 -1.58 -11.32
C GLY A 57 -10.07 -1.70 -10.33
N ARG A 58 -9.89 -2.43 -9.24
CA ARG A 58 -10.92 -2.60 -8.21
C ARG A 58 -10.60 -1.70 -7.01
N ASN A 59 -11.19 -0.50 -6.99
CA ASN A 59 -10.89 0.50 -5.98
C ASN A 59 -11.63 0.27 -4.67
N ASN A 60 -11.05 0.78 -3.57
CA ASN A 60 -11.68 0.87 -2.24
C ASN A 60 -11.87 -0.46 -1.48
N ILE A 61 -11.48 -1.59 -2.04
CA ILE A 61 -11.69 -2.90 -1.40
C ILE A 61 -10.86 -3.04 -0.12
N ASN A 62 -9.61 -2.55 -0.15
CA ASN A 62 -8.68 -2.72 0.96
C ASN A 62 -8.59 -1.51 1.89
N ASN A 63 -9.44 -0.50 1.72
CA ASN A 63 -9.33 0.76 2.45
C ASN A 63 -9.41 0.58 3.97
N LYS A 64 -10.37 -0.20 4.45
CA LYS A 64 -10.50 -0.42 5.90
C LYS A 64 -9.31 -1.16 6.48
N THR A 65 -8.75 -2.10 5.73
CA THR A 65 -7.56 -2.83 6.16
C THR A 65 -6.36 -1.92 6.26
N ILE A 66 -6.15 -1.03 5.27
CA ILE A 66 -5.05 -0.06 5.28
C ILE A 66 -5.19 0.87 6.49
N GLU A 67 -6.39 1.35 6.77
CA GLU A 67 -6.65 2.21 7.93
C GLU A 67 -6.36 1.48 9.25
N LYS A 68 -6.77 0.24 9.38
CA LYS A 68 -6.51 -0.56 10.57
C LYS A 68 -5.02 -0.83 10.77
N ILE A 69 -4.29 -1.09 9.70
CA ILE A 69 -2.84 -1.25 9.77
C ILE A 69 -2.21 0.03 10.32
N ARG A 70 -2.62 1.19 9.79
CA ARG A 70 -2.08 2.48 10.26
C ARG A 70 -2.33 2.68 11.75
N GLU A 71 -3.50 2.29 12.24
CA GLU A 71 -3.84 2.44 13.64
C GLU A 71 -3.03 1.53 14.56
N CYS A 72 -2.53 0.41 14.03
CA CYS A 72 -1.90 -0.63 14.84
C CYS A 72 -0.38 -0.61 14.81
N ILE A 73 0.24 0.13 13.88
CA ILE A 73 1.70 0.22 13.79
C ILE A 73 2.15 1.67 13.89
N SER A 74 3.39 1.89 14.28
CA SER A 74 3.97 3.23 14.40
C SER A 74 5.03 3.53 13.34
N ILE A 75 5.53 2.52 12.63
CA ILE A 75 6.51 2.74 11.58
C ILE A 75 5.87 3.38 10.35
N PRO A 76 6.63 4.10 9.52
CA PRO A 76 6.09 4.70 8.29
C PRO A 76 5.50 3.65 7.36
N MET A 77 4.40 4.03 6.71
CA MET A 77 3.65 3.18 5.79
C MET A 77 3.67 3.77 4.40
N GLN A 78 4.12 2.98 3.43
CA GLN A 78 4.22 3.37 2.04
C GLN A 78 3.23 2.52 1.24
N VAL A 79 2.40 3.14 0.41
CA VAL A 79 1.33 2.45 -0.32
C VAL A 79 1.52 2.63 -1.81
N GLY A 80 1.38 1.53 -2.55
CA GLY A 80 1.39 1.52 -4.01
C GLY A 80 0.24 0.71 -4.57
N GLY A 81 0.05 0.78 -5.88
CA GLY A 81 -0.95 0.02 -6.62
C GLY A 81 -2.11 0.87 -7.10
N GLY A 82 -2.24 1.03 -8.42
CA GLY A 82 -3.38 1.66 -9.05
C GLY A 82 -3.61 3.13 -8.77
N ILE A 83 -2.56 3.86 -8.39
CA ILE A 83 -2.68 5.31 -8.15
C ILE A 83 -2.60 6.02 -9.50
N ARG A 84 -3.77 6.37 -10.04
CA ARG A 84 -3.91 6.91 -11.39
C ARG A 84 -4.24 8.39 -11.43
N ASN A 85 -4.67 8.95 -10.31
CA ASN A 85 -5.08 10.35 -10.26
C ASN A 85 -4.96 10.90 -8.83
N GLU A 86 -5.17 12.21 -8.72
CA GLU A 86 -5.06 12.92 -7.45
C GLU A 86 -6.08 12.43 -6.41
N ILE A 87 -7.27 12.09 -6.84
CA ILE A 87 -8.33 11.65 -5.92
C ILE A 87 -7.92 10.36 -5.23
N ILE A 88 -7.39 9.40 -5.98
CA ILE A 88 -6.92 8.13 -5.41
C ILE A 88 -5.71 8.38 -4.50
N ALA A 89 -4.76 9.21 -4.94
CA ALA A 89 -3.59 9.54 -4.12
C ALA A 89 -4.01 10.15 -2.78
N LYS A 90 -4.91 11.12 -2.81
CA LYS A 90 -5.40 11.77 -1.60
C LYS A 90 -6.10 10.78 -0.68
N SER A 91 -6.88 9.84 -1.24
CA SER A 91 -7.58 8.85 -0.43
C SER A 91 -6.62 7.99 0.38
N TYR A 92 -5.47 7.61 -0.19
CA TYR A 92 -4.48 6.84 0.55
C TYR A 92 -3.80 7.66 1.64
N PHE A 93 -3.52 8.94 1.40
CA PHE A 93 -3.01 9.82 2.45
C PHE A 93 -4.03 9.97 3.59
N ASP A 94 -5.31 10.09 3.26
CA ASP A 94 -6.37 10.19 4.25
C ASP A 94 -6.51 8.90 5.09
N LEU A 95 -6.18 7.75 4.51
CA LEU A 95 -6.16 6.48 5.23
C LEU A 95 -4.93 6.32 6.13
N GLY A 96 -3.97 7.23 6.03
CA GLY A 96 -2.81 7.24 6.88
C GLY A 96 -1.49 6.86 6.22
N ALA A 97 -1.45 6.75 4.89
CA ALA A 97 -0.18 6.50 4.20
C ALA A 97 0.77 7.67 4.42
N ASP A 98 2.02 7.36 4.73
CA ASP A 98 3.08 8.36 4.87
C ASP A 98 3.72 8.68 3.53
N PHE A 99 3.81 7.67 2.65
CA PHE A 99 4.41 7.78 1.32
C PHE A 99 3.56 7.04 0.30
N LEU A 100 3.58 7.50 -0.94
CA LEU A 100 2.96 6.82 -2.06
C LEU A 100 4.00 6.47 -3.11
N ILE A 101 3.84 5.30 -3.73
CA ILE A 101 4.64 4.90 -4.88
C ILE A 101 3.78 5.08 -6.12
N ILE A 102 4.19 5.98 -7.00
CA ILE A 102 3.46 6.34 -8.21
C ILE A 102 4.39 6.11 -9.40
N GLY A 103 3.88 5.52 -10.46
CA GLY A 103 4.64 5.35 -11.70
C GLY A 103 5.09 6.71 -12.24
N SER A 104 6.26 6.76 -12.89
CA SER A 104 6.87 8.01 -13.35
C SER A 104 5.94 8.85 -14.22
N TYR A 105 5.12 8.21 -15.06
CA TYR A 105 4.16 8.91 -15.92
C TYR A 105 3.11 9.65 -15.10
N ALA A 106 2.58 9.03 -14.08
CA ALA A 106 1.60 9.65 -13.19
C ALA A 106 2.24 10.74 -12.33
N ALA A 107 3.48 10.53 -11.88
CA ALA A 107 4.19 11.50 -11.03
C ALA A 107 4.32 12.87 -11.71
N VAL A 108 4.53 12.90 -13.02
CA VAL A 108 4.63 14.17 -13.77
C VAL A 108 3.33 14.97 -13.66
N SER A 109 2.19 14.32 -13.66
CA SER A 109 0.89 14.98 -13.53
C SER A 109 0.68 15.60 -12.14
N TYR A 110 1.33 15.07 -11.11
CA TYR A 110 1.15 15.54 -9.74
C TYR A 110 2.01 16.76 -9.38
N THR A 111 2.95 17.16 -10.25
CA THR A 111 3.80 18.34 -9.99
C THR A 111 3.02 19.64 -9.96
N HIS A 112 1.83 19.67 -10.54
CA HIS A 112 0.96 20.86 -10.59
C HIS A 112 -0.17 20.80 -9.56
N LEU A 113 -0.13 19.84 -8.64
CA LEU A 113 -1.22 19.59 -7.70
C LEU A 113 -0.83 20.02 -6.29
N THR A 114 -1.84 20.10 -5.43
CA THR A 114 -1.67 20.50 -4.03
C THR A 114 -1.13 19.38 -3.13
N LEU A 115 -0.91 18.19 -3.68
CA LEU A 115 -0.37 17.07 -2.93
C LEU A 115 1.09 17.34 -2.51
N PRO A 116 1.51 16.85 -1.33
CA PRO A 116 2.89 17.02 -0.88
C PRO A 116 3.82 16.11 -1.69
N THR A 117 4.39 16.64 -2.77
CA THR A 117 5.21 15.88 -3.72
C THR A 117 6.40 15.16 -3.07
N LYS A 118 6.91 15.69 -1.95
CA LYS A 118 7.99 15.04 -1.21
C LYS A 118 7.59 13.70 -0.58
N ARG A 119 6.29 13.41 -0.48
CA ARG A 119 5.75 12.14 0.02
C ARG A 119 5.48 11.14 -1.10
N ILE A 120 5.83 11.49 -2.33
CA ILE A 120 5.68 10.62 -3.49
C ILE A 120 7.03 10.00 -3.81
N VAL A 121 7.04 8.72 -3.95
CA VAL A 121 8.25 7.94 -4.22
C VAL A 121 8.30 7.48 -5.67
#